data_489560904e1b29eb3f3228b0a30cbf03
#
_entry.id   489560904e1b29eb3f3228b0a30cbf03
#
_cell.length_a   1.000
_cell.length_b   1.000
_cell.length_c   1.000
_cell.angle_alpha   90.00
_cell.angle_beta   90.00
_cell.angle_gamma   90.00
#
_symmetry.space_group_name_H-M   'P 1'
#
loop_
_entity.id
_entity.type
_entity.pdbx_description
1 polymer ?
#
loop_
_entity_poly.entity_id
_entity_poly.type
_entity_poly.pdbx_seq_one_letter_code
_entity_poly.pdbx_strand_id
1 'polypeptide(L)'
;FLVSVKDSSIEYGGTGFNSLFARKNNLFNFNFIKMIYEIISFYKTAPVLLKKDLKNITLGNYLDNSKISKYFINYHIIPMVAAIWSMPFSKARDIPFELFLNFFNNHGLFKLKNRPQWYTVTNRSRNYVSKVLEKINGEYFKNYEIKKIIRSDDNVRIFINTLGEYKDYDHLIL
;
A
#
# COMPACT_ATOMS: atom_id res chain seq x y z
N PHE A 1 5.43 -7.46 -8.57
CA PHE A 1 5.56 -6.05 -8.93
C PHE A 1 6.17 -5.92 -10.33
N LEU A 2 5.44 -5.27 -11.22
CA LEU A 2 5.85 -4.96 -12.59
C LEU A 2 5.77 -3.45 -12.79
N VAL A 3 6.75 -2.86 -13.40
CA VAL A 3 6.80 -1.45 -13.79
C VAL A 3 6.87 -1.35 -15.30
N SER A 4 5.95 -0.59 -15.88
CA SER A 4 5.99 -0.16 -17.28
C SER A 4 5.73 1.34 -17.30
N VAL A 5 6.65 2.09 -17.89
CA VAL A 5 6.55 3.55 -17.94
C VAL A 5 6.15 3.96 -19.34
N LYS A 6 4.97 4.59 -19.46
CA LYS A 6 4.46 5.10 -20.73
C LYS A 6 5.48 6.05 -21.36
N ASP A 7 5.61 5.98 -22.67
CA ASP A 7 6.51 6.82 -23.47
C ASP A 7 8.01 6.73 -23.09
N SER A 8 8.40 5.66 -22.39
CA SER A 8 9.80 5.37 -22.09
C SER A 8 10.17 3.93 -22.42
N SER A 9 11.49 3.65 -22.45
CA SER A 9 12.01 2.28 -22.62
C SER A 9 12.04 1.47 -21.32
N ILE A 10 11.47 2.00 -20.22
CA ILE A 10 11.58 1.38 -18.90
C ILE A 10 10.43 0.40 -18.70
N GLU A 11 10.79 -0.87 -18.65
CA GLU A 11 9.88 -1.96 -18.32
C GLU A 11 10.67 -3.05 -17.60
N TYR A 12 10.26 -3.40 -16.38
CA TYR A 12 10.94 -4.42 -15.59
C TYR A 12 10.02 -5.01 -14.51
N GLY A 13 10.37 -6.21 -14.05
CA GLY A 13 9.67 -6.88 -12.96
C GLY A 13 10.63 -7.41 -11.91
N GLY A 14 10.09 -7.74 -10.75
CA GLY A 14 10.86 -8.22 -9.59
C GLY A 14 10.91 -9.73 -9.41
N THR A 15 10.48 -10.54 -10.40
CA THR A 15 10.33 -12.00 -10.26
C THR A 15 11.51 -12.81 -10.80
N GLY A 16 12.63 -12.17 -11.09
CA GLY A 16 13.85 -12.84 -11.55
C GLY A 16 14.56 -12.07 -12.67
N PHE A 17 15.69 -12.62 -13.11
CA PHE A 17 16.55 -11.96 -14.09
C PHE A 17 15.83 -11.65 -15.42
N ASN A 18 15.07 -12.60 -15.95
CA ASN A 18 14.34 -12.43 -17.21
C ASN A 18 13.26 -11.33 -17.10
N SER A 19 12.59 -11.23 -15.96
CA SER A 19 11.60 -10.19 -15.68
C SER A 19 12.27 -8.82 -15.46
N LEU A 20 13.43 -8.81 -14.80
CA LEU A 20 14.19 -7.58 -14.57
C LEU A 20 14.68 -6.95 -15.88
N PHE A 21 15.09 -7.78 -16.84
CA PHE A 21 15.53 -7.37 -18.17
C PHE A 21 14.54 -7.73 -19.27
N ALA A 22 13.22 -7.57 -18.98
CA ALA A 22 12.14 -7.81 -19.95
C ALA A 22 12.39 -7.04 -21.27
N ARG A 23 12.94 -5.83 -21.16
CA ARG A 23 13.53 -5.12 -22.32
C ARG A 23 15.05 -5.27 -22.32
N LYS A 24 15.57 -5.92 -23.35
CA LYS A 24 17.01 -6.15 -23.52
C LYS A 24 17.84 -4.85 -23.52
N ASN A 25 17.26 -3.76 -24.02
CA ASN A 25 17.91 -2.44 -24.04
C ASN A 25 18.25 -1.92 -22.61
N ASN A 26 17.55 -2.39 -21.58
CA ASN A 26 17.85 -2.03 -20.20
C ASN A 26 19.25 -2.49 -19.75
N LEU A 27 19.81 -3.53 -20.38
CA LEU A 27 21.19 -4.00 -20.12
C LEU A 27 22.25 -2.94 -20.43
N PHE A 28 21.98 -2.06 -21.39
CA PHE A 28 22.88 -1.01 -21.84
C PHE A 28 22.51 0.37 -21.26
N ASN A 29 21.46 0.45 -20.42
CA ASN A 29 21.04 1.69 -19.79
C ASN A 29 21.73 1.86 -18.42
N PHE A 30 22.75 2.72 -18.39
CA PHE A 30 23.51 2.98 -17.17
C PHE A 30 22.63 3.41 -15.98
N ASN A 31 21.63 4.28 -16.21
CA ASN A 31 20.73 4.73 -15.15
C ASN A 31 19.88 3.57 -14.61
N PHE A 32 19.46 2.66 -15.48
CA PHE A 32 18.73 1.45 -15.08
C PHE A 32 19.61 0.52 -14.23
N ILE A 33 20.83 0.26 -14.66
CA ILE A 33 21.79 -0.58 -13.89
C ILE A 33 22.09 0.06 -12.53
N LYS A 34 22.31 1.38 -12.50
CA LYS A 34 22.49 2.12 -11.25
C LYS A 34 21.27 1.99 -10.34
N MET A 35 20.07 2.10 -10.87
CA MET A 35 18.83 1.91 -10.12
C MET A 35 18.74 0.52 -9.49
N ILE A 36 19.10 -0.55 -10.22
CA ILE A 36 19.11 -1.91 -9.67
C ILE A 36 20.10 -2.01 -8.50
N TYR A 37 21.29 -1.44 -8.62
CA TYR A 37 22.24 -1.37 -7.51
C TYR A 37 21.67 -0.62 -6.31
N GLU A 38 21.02 0.53 -6.54
CA GLU A 38 20.37 1.33 -5.48
C GLU A 38 19.22 0.56 -4.81
N ILE A 39 18.41 -0.20 -5.56
CA ILE A 39 17.38 -1.08 -5.01
C ILE A 39 17.99 -2.09 -4.04
N ILE A 40 19.05 -2.79 -4.47
CA ILE A 40 19.71 -3.81 -3.67
C ILE A 40 20.32 -3.19 -2.40
N SER A 41 21.00 -2.06 -2.54
CA SER A 41 21.61 -1.33 -1.43
C SER A 41 20.57 -0.85 -0.43
N PHE A 42 19.52 -0.20 -0.92
CA PHE A 42 18.44 0.31 -0.10
C PHE A 42 17.71 -0.82 0.66
N TYR A 43 17.39 -1.93 -0.01
CA TYR A 43 16.70 -3.06 0.63
C TYR A 43 17.53 -3.73 1.72
N LYS A 44 18.87 -3.70 1.63
CA LYS A 44 19.76 -4.19 2.68
C LYS A 44 19.86 -3.23 3.87
N THR A 45 19.82 -1.93 3.63
CA THR A 45 20.06 -0.92 4.65
C THR A 45 18.78 -0.41 5.31
N ALA A 46 17.67 -0.37 4.58
CA ALA A 46 16.39 0.17 5.07
C ALA A 46 15.88 -0.49 6.37
N PRO A 47 15.95 -1.83 6.58
CA PRO A 47 15.51 -2.43 7.84
C PRO A 47 16.28 -1.92 9.07
N VAL A 48 17.53 -1.50 8.91
CA VAL A 48 18.34 -0.96 10.01
C VAL A 48 17.84 0.41 10.45
N LEU A 49 17.22 1.16 9.54
CA LEU A 49 16.67 2.50 9.83
C LEU A 49 15.50 2.44 10.80
N LEU A 50 14.78 1.31 10.91
CA LEU A 50 13.71 1.11 11.89
C LEU A 50 14.19 1.22 13.36
N LYS A 51 15.49 1.14 13.60
CA LYS A 51 16.09 1.30 14.94
C LYS A 51 16.34 2.77 15.31
N LYS A 52 16.11 3.71 14.37
CA LYS A 52 16.33 5.14 14.58
C LYS A 52 15.01 5.83 14.94
N ASP A 53 15.11 7.00 15.56
CA ASP A 53 13.95 7.87 15.73
C ASP A 53 13.61 8.50 14.37
N LEU A 54 12.44 8.14 13.86
CA LEU A 54 11.94 8.57 12.54
C LEU A 54 10.69 9.45 12.67
N LYS A 55 10.42 9.96 13.88
CA LYS A 55 9.25 10.81 14.12
C LYS A 55 9.27 12.03 13.20
N ASN A 56 8.11 12.33 12.65
CA ASN A 56 7.88 13.50 11.78
C ASN A 56 8.70 13.52 10.48
N ILE A 57 9.34 12.40 10.11
CA ILE A 57 10.03 12.29 8.83
C ILE A 57 9.08 11.67 7.80
N THR A 58 8.84 12.37 6.69
CA THR A 58 8.12 11.80 5.55
C THR A 58 9.07 11.04 4.63
N LEU A 59 8.50 10.16 3.80
CA LEU A 59 9.28 9.50 2.75
C LEU A 59 9.98 10.53 1.86
N GLY A 60 9.28 11.61 1.49
CA GLY A 60 9.84 12.70 0.69
C GLY A 60 11.06 13.34 1.35
N ASN A 61 10.95 13.70 2.64
CA ASN A 61 12.06 14.28 3.40
C ASN A 61 13.29 13.36 3.44
N TYR A 62 13.06 12.06 3.67
CA TYR A 62 14.15 11.08 3.64
C TYR A 62 14.83 11.00 2.27
N LEU A 63 14.03 10.91 1.20
CA LEU A 63 14.54 10.79 -0.17
C LEU A 63 15.33 12.04 -0.60
N ASP A 64 14.87 13.23 -0.24
CA ASP A 64 15.54 14.50 -0.58
C ASP A 64 16.88 14.67 0.14
N ASN A 65 16.99 14.14 1.36
CA ASN A 65 18.24 14.18 2.15
C ASN A 65 19.15 12.96 1.89
N SER A 66 18.73 12.04 1.04
CA SER A 66 19.51 10.85 0.68
C SER A 66 20.34 11.06 -0.58
N LYS A 67 21.37 10.23 -0.78
CA LYS A 67 22.16 10.20 -2.03
C LYS A 67 21.53 9.30 -3.10
N ILE A 68 20.24 9.00 -2.99
CA ILE A 68 19.49 8.14 -3.90
C ILE A 68 19.18 8.90 -5.19
N SER A 69 19.35 8.24 -6.34
CA SER A 69 19.11 8.88 -7.63
C SER A 69 17.62 9.18 -7.86
N LYS A 70 17.33 10.26 -8.58
CA LYS A 70 15.97 10.58 -9.04
C LYS A 70 15.37 9.44 -9.88
N TYR A 71 16.21 8.69 -10.58
CA TYR A 71 15.78 7.56 -11.39
C TYR A 71 15.19 6.43 -10.52
N PHE A 72 15.87 6.05 -9.44
CA PHE A 72 15.35 5.09 -8.46
C PHE A 72 14.08 5.60 -7.77
N ILE A 73 14.05 6.89 -7.37
CA ILE A 73 12.87 7.49 -6.74
C ILE A 73 11.67 7.42 -7.66
N ASN A 74 11.81 7.89 -8.90
CA ASN A 74 10.69 8.07 -9.82
C ASN A 74 10.22 6.77 -10.47
N TYR A 75 11.10 5.79 -10.65
CA TYR A 75 10.78 4.56 -11.36
C TYR A 75 10.71 3.31 -10.49
N HIS A 76 11.00 3.44 -9.19
CA HIS A 76 10.86 2.32 -8.26
C HIS A 76 10.08 2.68 -7.00
N ILE A 77 10.60 3.56 -6.14
CA ILE A 77 10.00 3.81 -4.82
C ILE A 77 8.62 4.47 -4.93
N ILE A 78 8.50 5.58 -5.63
CA ILE A 78 7.23 6.32 -5.72
C ILE A 78 6.14 5.50 -6.41
N PRO A 79 6.37 4.82 -7.56
CA PRO A 79 5.35 3.95 -8.15
C PRO A 79 4.95 2.78 -7.26
N MET A 80 5.89 2.20 -6.53
CA MET A 80 5.61 1.09 -5.63
C MET A 80 4.73 1.53 -4.44
N VAL A 81 5.05 2.66 -3.83
CA VAL A 81 4.26 3.27 -2.76
C VAL A 81 2.87 3.63 -3.25
N ALA A 82 2.77 4.32 -4.38
CA ALA A 82 1.49 4.71 -4.96
C ALA A 82 0.58 3.50 -5.26
N ALA A 83 1.17 2.42 -5.78
CA ALA A 83 0.43 1.18 -6.05
C ALA A 83 -0.03 0.47 -4.78
N ILE A 84 0.80 0.41 -3.73
CA ILE A 84 0.48 -0.26 -2.46
C ILE A 84 -0.67 0.45 -1.74
N TRP A 85 -0.62 1.77 -1.66
CA TRP A 85 -1.63 2.57 -0.94
C TRP A 85 -2.73 3.14 -1.84
N SER A 86 -2.75 2.76 -3.14
CA SER A 86 -3.74 3.24 -4.12
C SER A 86 -3.89 4.76 -4.14
N MET A 87 -2.76 5.47 -4.09
CA MET A 87 -2.71 6.93 -4.02
C MET A 87 -2.04 7.56 -5.24
N PRO A 88 -2.30 8.84 -5.53
CA PRO A 88 -1.58 9.56 -6.57
C PRO A 88 -0.08 9.68 -6.26
N PHE A 89 0.76 9.71 -7.29
CA PHE A 89 2.23 9.85 -7.15
C PHE A 89 2.63 11.10 -6.37
N SER A 90 1.88 12.20 -6.52
CA SER A 90 2.10 13.44 -5.78
C SER A 90 1.98 13.28 -4.27
N LYS A 91 1.15 12.33 -3.82
CA LYS A 91 0.91 12.06 -2.39
C LYS A 91 1.81 10.98 -1.80
N ALA A 92 2.45 10.18 -2.64
CA ALA A 92 3.31 9.08 -2.17
C ALA A 92 4.50 9.56 -1.32
N ARG A 93 4.92 10.82 -1.49
CA ARG A 93 6.01 11.42 -0.72
C ARG A 93 5.60 11.87 0.69
N ASP A 94 4.30 12.09 0.91
CA ASP A 94 3.76 12.64 2.16
C ASP A 94 3.61 11.56 3.25
N ILE A 95 3.72 10.26 2.91
CA ILE A 95 3.55 9.20 3.90
C ILE A 95 4.66 9.25 4.96
N PRO A 96 4.35 8.92 6.22
CA PRO A 96 5.37 8.78 7.26
C PRO A 96 6.40 7.73 6.85
N PHE A 97 7.68 8.08 6.94
CA PHE A 97 8.77 7.17 6.53
C PHE A 97 8.82 5.91 7.39
N GLU A 98 8.50 6.02 8.66
CA GLU A 98 8.38 4.88 9.57
C GLU A 98 7.28 3.90 9.12
N LEU A 99 6.11 4.42 8.71
CA LEU A 99 5.02 3.60 8.17
C LEU A 99 5.47 2.82 6.93
N PHE A 100 6.16 3.49 6.01
CA PHE A 100 6.72 2.87 4.82
C PHE A 100 7.68 1.73 5.19
N LEU A 101 8.64 1.98 6.08
CA LEU A 101 9.63 0.98 6.49
C LEU A 101 8.99 -0.22 7.20
N ASN A 102 8.07 0.03 8.13
CA ASN A 102 7.35 -1.02 8.85
C ASN A 102 6.53 -1.89 7.88
N PHE A 103 5.79 -1.27 6.98
CA PHE A 103 5.01 -2.01 5.99
C PHE A 103 5.90 -2.91 5.13
N PHE A 104 6.96 -2.35 4.55
CA PHE A 104 7.87 -3.10 3.69
C PHE A 104 8.57 -4.24 4.45
N ASN A 105 8.97 -4.00 5.69
CA ASN A 105 9.61 -5.02 6.53
C ASN A 105 8.64 -6.14 6.90
N ASN A 106 7.44 -5.81 7.36
CA ASN A 106 6.43 -6.78 7.79
C ASN A 106 5.93 -7.66 6.63
N HIS A 107 5.85 -7.09 5.44
CA HIS A 107 5.46 -7.81 4.23
C HIS A 107 6.63 -8.48 3.50
N GLY A 108 7.84 -8.42 4.05
CA GLY A 108 9.04 -9.03 3.45
C GLY A 108 9.45 -8.42 2.11
N LEU A 109 9.05 -7.18 1.82
CA LEU A 109 9.32 -6.51 0.54
C LEU A 109 10.80 -6.14 0.39
N PHE A 110 11.53 -5.96 1.49
CA PHE A 110 12.99 -5.77 1.47
C PHE A 110 13.78 -7.05 1.20
N LYS A 111 13.14 -8.23 1.25
CA LYS A 111 13.83 -9.49 0.97
C LYS A 111 14.13 -9.63 -0.51
N LEU A 112 15.38 -9.89 -0.85
CA LEU A 112 15.81 -10.17 -2.23
C LEU A 112 15.63 -11.64 -2.60
N LYS A 113 15.68 -12.54 -1.60
CA LYS A 113 15.47 -13.99 -1.71
C LYS A 113 14.43 -14.43 -0.70
N ASN A 114 13.83 -15.60 -0.92
CA ASN A 114 12.83 -16.19 -0.01
C ASN A 114 11.70 -15.20 0.35
N ARG A 115 11.18 -14.52 -0.66
CA ARG A 115 10.04 -13.63 -0.50
C ARG A 115 8.79 -14.43 -0.12
N PRO A 116 7.92 -13.90 0.76
CA PRO A 116 6.64 -14.53 1.03
C PRO A 116 5.85 -14.75 -0.25
N GLN A 117 5.23 -15.93 -0.38
CA GLN A 117 4.27 -16.19 -1.45
C GLN A 117 2.99 -15.41 -1.15
N TRP A 118 2.57 -14.59 -2.08
CA TRP A 118 1.32 -13.85 -1.97
C TRP A 118 0.17 -14.71 -2.49
N TYR A 119 -0.93 -14.69 -1.74
CA TYR A 119 -2.17 -15.36 -2.09
C TYR A 119 -3.31 -14.35 -2.09
N THR A 120 -4.32 -14.62 -2.89
CA THR A 120 -5.59 -13.89 -2.87
C THR A 120 -6.74 -14.87 -2.80
N VAL A 121 -7.89 -14.38 -2.35
CA VAL A 121 -9.09 -15.22 -2.28
C VAL A 121 -9.58 -15.53 -3.69
N THR A 122 -9.80 -16.82 -3.98
CA THR A 122 -10.41 -17.26 -5.23
C THR A 122 -11.76 -16.57 -5.43
N ASN A 123 -12.00 -16.04 -6.63
CA ASN A 123 -13.18 -15.25 -6.98
C ASN A 123 -13.28 -13.91 -6.24
N ARG A 124 -12.15 -13.34 -5.80
CA ARG A 124 -12.01 -12.03 -5.16
C ARG A 124 -12.64 -11.95 -3.75
N SER A 125 -12.54 -10.77 -3.15
CA SER A 125 -12.97 -10.51 -1.78
C SER A 125 -14.46 -10.74 -1.54
N ARG A 126 -15.31 -10.57 -2.55
CA ARG A 126 -16.75 -10.85 -2.44
C ARG A 126 -17.05 -12.25 -1.90
N ASN A 127 -16.23 -13.25 -2.25
CA ASN A 127 -16.46 -14.63 -1.83
C ASN A 127 -16.34 -14.79 -0.32
N TYR A 128 -15.32 -14.23 0.33
CA TYR A 128 -15.21 -14.32 1.78
C TYR A 128 -16.25 -13.47 2.50
N VAL A 129 -16.58 -12.28 1.94
CA VAL A 129 -17.64 -11.43 2.51
C VAL A 129 -18.98 -12.17 2.54
N SER A 130 -19.37 -12.82 1.44
CA SER A 130 -20.60 -13.63 1.41
C SER A 130 -20.59 -14.73 2.47
N LYS A 131 -19.47 -15.47 2.59
CA LYS A 131 -19.32 -16.53 3.61
C LYS A 131 -19.34 -16.02 5.05
N VAL A 132 -18.85 -14.81 5.30
CA VAL A 132 -18.94 -14.19 6.63
C VAL A 132 -20.38 -13.78 6.91
N LEU A 133 -21.08 -13.17 5.95
CA LEU A 133 -22.48 -12.76 6.10
C LEU A 133 -23.41 -13.96 6.38
N GLU A 134 -23.15 -15.11 5.76
CA GLU A 134 -23.91 -16.36 6.03
C GLU A 134 -23.80 -16.82 7.49
N LYS A 135 -22.75 -16.43 8.21
CA LYS A 135 -22.51 -16.80 9.62
C LYS A 135 -22.95 -15.74 10.63
N ILE A 136 -23.37 -14.57 10.18
CA ILE A 136 -23.84 -13.51 11.06
C ILE A 136 -25.28 -13.81 11.46
N ASN A 137 -25.51 -13.99 12.75
CA ASN A 137 -26.86 -14.09 13.32
C ASN A 137 -27.42 -12.67 13.53
N GLY A 138 -27.97 -12.08 12.48
CA GLY A 138 -28.49 -10.72 12.53
C GLY A 138 -29.00 -10.24 11.19
N GLU A 139 -29.61 -9.09 11.18
CA GLU A 139 -30.10 -8.48 9.97
C GLU A 139 -28.97 -7.73 9.24
N TYR A 140 -28.96 -7.83 7.93
CA TYR A 140 -28.01 -7.14 7.08
C TYR A 140 -28.71 -6.26 6.04
N PHE A 141 -28.51 -4.96 6.18
CA PHE A 141 -29.10 -3.95 5.30
C PHE A 141 -28.07 -3.35 4.36
N LYS A 142 -28.43 -3.25 3.09
CA LYS A 142 -27.63 -2.58 2.05
C LYS A 142 -28.29 -1.27 1.64
N ASN A 143 -27.46 -0.33 1.18
CA ASN A 143 -27.92 0.93 0.62
C ASN A 143 -28.69 1.81 1.62
N TYR A 144 -28.46 1.64 2.90
CA TYR A 144 -28.98 2.53 3.94
C TYR A 144 -28.00 3.69 4.13
N GLU A 145 -28.50 4.90 3.96
CA GLU A 145 -27.76 6.12 4.23
C GLU A 145 -27.95 6.52 5.70
N ILE A 146 -26.86 6.51 6.47
CA ILE A 146 -26.86 7.01 7.84
C ILE A 146 -26.53 8.49 7.80
N LYS A 147 -27.49 9.35 8.18
CA LYS A 147 -27.33 10.81 8.15
C LYS A 147 -26.89 11.39 9.49
N LYS A 148 -27.31 10.79 10.59
CA LYS A 148 -27.01 11.32 11.94
C LYS A 148 -26.86 10.20 12.94
N ILE A 149 -25.87 10.36 13.83
CA ILE A 149 -25.62 9.47 14.95
C ILE A 149 -25.67 10.33 16.22
N ILE A 150 -26.46 9.92 17.18
CA ILE A 150 -26.61 10.56 18.49
C ILE A 150 -26.17 9.50 19.51
N ARG A 151 -25.19 9.82 20.36
CA ARG A 151 -24.73 8.97 21.44
C ARG A 151 -25.23 9.53 22.77
N SER A 152 -25.72 8.65 23.63
CA SER A 152 -25.99 8.89 25.02
C SER A 152 -25.22 7.89 25.89
N ASP A 153 -25.30 7.97 27.18
CA ASP A 153 -24.56 7.09 28.10
C ASP A 153 -25.01 5.62 27.96
N ASP A 154 -26.28 5.39 27.63
CA ASP A 154 -26.89 4.05 27.60
C ASP A 154 -27.18 3.50 26.21
N ASN A 155 -27.21 4.35 25.17
CA ASN A 155 -27.55 3.89 23.81
C ASN A 155 -26.97 4.77 22.71
N VAL A 156 -27.08 4.27 21.49
CA VAL A 156 -26.75 5.01 20.25
C VAL A 156 -27.97 5.04 19.35
N ARG A 157 -28.41 6.24 19.02
CA ARG A 157 -29.54 6.48 18.12
C ARG A 157 -29.04 6.89 16.74
N ILE A 158 -29.51 6.20 15.71
CA ILE A 158 -29.09 6.42 14.33
C ILE A 158 -30.28 6.89 13.51
N PHE A 159 -30.12 8.02 12.81
CA PHE A 159 -31.09 8.43 11.80
C PHE A 159 -30.75 7.82 10.45
N ILE A 160 -31.61 6.98 9.94
CA ILE A 160 -31.47 6.30 8.65
C ILE A 160 -32.27 7.10 7.62
N ASN A 161 -31.56 7.87 6.80
CA ASN A 161 -32.16 8.77 5.83
C ASN A 161 -33.07 8.04 4.83
N THR A 162 -32.65 6.85 4.39
CA THR A 162 -33.43 6.02 3.44
C THR A 162 -34.77 5.59 3.99
N LEU A 163 -34.91 5.44 5.31
CA LEU A 163 -36.17 5.08 5.98
C LEU A 163 -36.92 6.29 6.53
N GLY A 164 -36.24 7.43 6.70
CA GLY A 164 -36.80 8.62 7.33
C GLY A 164 -37.05 8.48 8.84
N GLU A 165 -36.39 7.52 9.51
CA GLU A 165 -36.64 7.19 10.92
C GLU A 165 -35.35 7.04 11.74
N TYR A 166 -35.52 7.11 13.08
CA TYR A 166 -34.47 6.80 14.04
C TYR A 166 -34.59 5.34 14.49
N LYS A 167 -33.43 4.67 14.65
CA LYS A 167 -33.31 3.39 15.32
C LYS A 167 -32.33 3.47 16.48
N ASP A 168 -32.68 2.82 17.59
CA ASP A 168 -31.84 2.76 18.79
C ASP A 168 -31.09 1.44 18.85
N TYR A 169 -29.83 1.50 19.31
CA TYR A 169 -28.93 0.36 19.48
C TYR A 169 -28.13 0.53 20.76
N ASP A 170 -27.79 -0.57 21.40
CA ASP A 170 -26.93 -0.57 22.60
C ASP A 170 -25.50 -0.13 22.25
N HIS A 171 -24.98 -0.60 21.13
CA HIS A 171 -23.62 -0.29 20.67
C HIS A 171 -23.57 -0.01 19.17
N LEU A 172 -22.63 0.83 18.77
CA LEU A 172 -22.30 1.13 17.37
C LEU A 172 -20.79 1.01 17.15
N ILE A 173 -20.40 0.20 16.17
CA ILE A 173 -19.02 0.09 15.66
C ILE A 173 -18.97 0.75 14.28
N LEU A 174 -18.03 1.68 14.06
CA LEU A 174 -17.81 2.42 12.81
C LEU A 174 -16.47 2.02 12.18
#